data_30307db9c1be30273d3da2d8340eabcb
#
_entry.id   30307db9c1be30273d3da2d8340eabcb
#
_cell.length_a   1.000
_cell.length_b   1.000
_cell.length_c   1.000
_cell.angle_alpha   90.00
_cell.angle_beta   90.00
_cell.angle_gamma   90.00
#
_symmetry.space_group_name_H-M   'P 1'
#
loop_
_entity.id
_entity.type
_entity.pdbx_description
1 polymer ?
#
loop_
_entity_poly.entity_id
_entity_poly.type
_entity_poly.pdbx_seq_one_letter_code
_entity_poly.pdbx_strand_id
1 'polypeptide(L)'
;MKNIEEKILMADEEIKQLQNKRKKLISQQKQEKRKKRDKRIYEKGAVFESIFTESKNLTKDEFYQLVTSLIRKEEANIKILKIIERREETEVENTEKEDEETEIEE
;
A
#
# COMPACT_ATOMS: atom_id res chain seq x y z
N MET A 1 -4.59 23.60 46.86
CA MET A 1 -3.48 23.52 45.87
C MET A 1 -2.86 22.13 45.87
N LYS A 2 -2.67 21.57 44.68
CA LYS A 2 -1.92 20.33 44.57
C LYS A 2 -0.44 20.59 44.77
N ASN A 3 0.22 19.74 45.55
CA ASN A 3 1.66 19.84 45.73
C ASN A 3 2.43 19.30 44.54
N ILE A 4 3.74 19.47 44.53
CA ILE A 4 4.60 19.04 43.42
C ILE A 4 4.52 17.52 43.19
N GLU A 5 4.45 16.74 44.25
CA GLU A 5 4.36 15.26 44.18
C GLU A 5 3.07 14.82 43.47
N GLU A 6 1.93 15.45 43.76
CA GLU A 6 0.66 15.17 43.10
C GLU A 6 0.69 15.54 41.63
N LYS A 7 1.32 16.67 41.28
CA LYS A 7 1.50 17.12 39.91
C LYS A 7 2.35 16.13 39.12
N ILE A 8 3.42 15.59 39.75
CA ILE A 8 4.27 14.58 39.09
C ILE A 8 3.48 13.29 38.81
N LEU A 9 2.69 12.83 39.80
CA LEU A 9 1.85 11.63 39.65
C LEU A 9 0.83 11.79 38.52
N MET A 10 0.21 12.96 38.40
CA MET A 10 -0.73 13.26 37.33
C MET A 10 -0.04 13.27 35.97
N ALA A 11 1.14 13.87 35.88
CA ALA A 11 1.93 13.89 34.67
C ALA A 11 2.34 12.49 34.23
N ASP A 12 2.78 11.66 35.16
CA ASP A 12 3.14 10.26 34.92
C ASP A 12 1.95 9.46 34.39
N GLU A 13 0.76 9.71 34.93
CA GLU A 13 -0.45 9.05 34.48
C GLU A 13 -0.83 9.48 33.05
N GLU A 14 -0.70 10.76 32.73
CA GLU A 14 -0.93 11.28 31.38
C GLU A 14 0.04 10.66 30.37
N ILE A 15 1.31 10.54 30.74
CA ILE A 15 2.33 9.88 29.89
C ILE A 15 1.93 8.44 29.60
N LYS A 16 1.51 7.72 30.63
CA LYS A 16 1.06 6.32 30.50
C LYS A 16 -0.12 6.19 29.55
N GLN A 17 -1.11 7.08 29.67
CA GLN A 17 -2.28 7.11 28.78
C GLN A 17 -1.87 7.38 27.33
N LEU A 18 -0.96 8.34 27.11
CA LEU A 18 -0.45 8.66 25.77
C LEU A 18 0.35 7.50 25.18
N GLN A 19 1.14 6.81 25.98
CA GLN A 19 1.86 5.62 25.52
C GLN A 19 0.90 4.51 25.07
N ASN A 20 -0.18 4.29 25.82
CA ASN A 20 -1.21 3.31 25.47
C ASN A 20 -1.94 3.69 24.19
N LYS A 21 -2.26 4.98 24.02
CA LYS A 21 -2.87 5.51 22.81
C LYS A 21 -1.96 5.31 21.60
N ARG A 22 -0.67 5.59 21.77
CA ARG A 22 0.34 5.38 20.72
C ARG A 22 0.41 3.91 20.29
N LYS A 23 0.39 2.98 21.22
CA LYS A 23 0.39 1.53 20.92
C LYS A 23 -0.83 1.14 20.08
N LYS A 24 -2.01 1.66 20.42
CA LYS A 24 -3.25 1.41 19.68
C LYS A 24 -3.15 1.93 18.25
N LEU A 25 -2.64 3.16 18.09
CA LEU A 25 -2.49 3.79 16.77
C LEU A 25 -1.50 3.03 15.89
N ILE A 26 -0.39 2.56 16.46
CA ILE A 26 0.61 1.74 15.73
C ILE A 26 -0.04 0.42 15.28
N SER A 27 -0.82 -0.22 16.16
CA SER A 27 -1.53 -1.46 15.82
C SER A 27 -2.54 -1.24 14.68
N GLN A 28 -3.32 -0.15 14.74
CA GLN A 28 -4.26 0.22 13.68
C GLN A 28 -3.54 0.47 12.35
N GLN A 29 -2.42 1.18 12.39
CA GLN A 29 -1.61 1.46 11.20
C GLN A 29 -1.12 0.16 10.55
N LYS A 30 -0.65 -0.80 11.34
CA LYS A 30 -0.22 -2.12 10.85
C LYS A 30 -1.37 -2.88 10.21
N GLN A 31 -2.56 -2.84 10.81
CA GLN A 31 -3.76 -3.49 10.27
C GLN A 31 -4.20 -2.85 8.94
N GLU A 32 -4.17 -1.52 8.85
CA GLU A 32 -4.51 -0.81 7.61
C GLU A 32 -3.55 -1.14 6.48
N LYS A 33 -2.24 -1.18 6.76
CA LYS A 33 -1.22 -1.58 5.78
C LYS A 33 -1.44 -3.01 5.31
N ARG A 34 -1.78 -3.92 6.23
CA ARG A 34 -2.07 -5.32 5.90
C ARG A 34 -3.30 -5.44 5.01
N LYS A 35 -4.38 -4.72 5.34
CA LYS A 35 -5.60 -4.71 4.53
C LYS A 35 -5.35 -4.19 3.12
N LYS A 36 -4.59 -3.11 2.98
CA LYS A 36 -4.22 -2.55 1.66
C LYS A 36 -3.40 -3.54 0.85
N ARG A 37 -2.45 -4.22 1.50
CA ARG A 37 -1.63 -5.24 0.84
C ARG A 37 -2.48 -6.43 0.39
N ASP A 38 -3.35 -6.92 1.27
CA ASP A 38 -4.21 -8.06 0.98
C ASP A 38 -5.17 -7.76 -0.17
N LYS A 39 -5.77 -6.56 -0.17
CA LYS A 39 -6.62 -6.09 -1.25
C LYS A 39 -5.87 -6.03 -2.58
N ARG A 40 -4.66 -5.47 -2.57
CA ARG A 40 -3.82 -5.38 -3.76
C ARG A 40 -3.49 -6.75 -4.34
N ILE A 41 -3.10 -7.69 -3.49
CA ILE A 41 -2.76 -9.07 -3.89
C ILE A 41 -4.02 -9.79 -4.39
N TYR A 42 -5.13 -9.63 -3.69
CA TYR A 42 -6.41 -10.21 -4.07
C TYR A 42 -6.86 -9.75 -5.46
N GLU A 43 -6.82 -8.45 -5.71
CA GLU A 43 -7.22 -7.90 -7.00
C GLU A 43 -6.34 -8.41 -8.14
N LYS A 44 -5.04 -8.49 -7.92
CA LYS A 44 -4.09 -9.04 -8.91
C LYS A 44 -4.32 -10.53 -9.16
N GLY A 45 -4.56 -11.28 -8.10
CA GLY A 45 -4.90 -12.71 -8.20
C GLY A 45 -6.19 -12.93 -8.97
N ALA A 46 -7.19 -12.12 -8.73
CA ALA A 46 -8.48 -12.18 -9.42
C ALA A 46 -8.32 -11.91 -10.92
N VAL A 47 -7.51 -10.92 -11.30
CA VAL A 47 -7.20 -10.64 -12.70
C VAL A 47 -6.51 -11.84 -13.36
N PHE A 48 -5.52 -12.42 -12.69
CA PHE A 48 -4.81 -13.59 -13.21
C PHE A 48 -5.78 -14.77 -13.46
N GLU A 49 -6.62 -15.07 -12.49
CA GLU A 49 -7.59 -16.16 -12.60
C GLU A 49 -8.69 -15.88 -13.63
N SER A 50 -9.01 -14.61 -13.90
CA SER A 50 -9.96 -14.25 -14.95
C SER A 50 -9.40 -14.52 -16.35
N ILE A 51 -8.07 -14.36 -16.51
CA ILE A 51 -7.38 -14.65 -17.77
C ILE A 51 -7.11 -16.15 -17.90
N PHE A 52 -6.63 -16.77 -16.85
CA PHE A 52 -6.29 -18.21 -16.79
C PHE A 52 -7.20 -18.92 -15.79
N THR A 53 -8.43 -19.21 -16.20
CA THR A 53 -9.50 -19.74 -15.35
C THR A 53 -9.12 -21.03 -14.61
N GLU A 54 -8.36 -21.91 -15.28
CA GLU A 54 -7.94 -23.19 -14.69
C GLU A 54 -6.90 -23.02 -13.58
N SER A 55 -6.25 -21.86 -13.50
CA SER A 55 -5.24 -21.59 -12.48
C SER A 55 -5.80 -21.60 -11.06
N LYS A 56 -7.12 -21.42 -10.88
CA LYS A 56 -7.78 -21.49 -9.57
C LYS A 56 -7.64 -22.86 -8.90
N ASN A 57 -7.39 -23.91 -9.69
CA ASN A 57 -7.24 -25.28 -9.20
C ASN A 57 -5.80 -25.61 -8.77
N LEU A 58 -4.86 -24.71 -9.01
CA LEU A 58 -3.46 -24.89 -8.66
C LEU A 58 -3.20 -24.55 -7.19
N THR A 59 -2.32 -25.32 -6.56
CA THR A 59 -1.80 -24.97 -5.24
C THR A 59 -0.83 -23.78 -5.37
N LYS A 60 -0.46 -23.19 -4.24
CA LYS A 60 0.50 -22.09 -4.20
C LYS A 60 1.82 -22.44 -4.89
N ASP A 61 2.35 -23.63 -4.61
CA ASP A 61 3.62 -24.09 -5.17
C ASP A 61 3.53 -24.34 -6.68
N GLU A 62 2.44 -24.94 -7.11
CA GLU A 62 2.16 -25.16 -8.53
C GLU A 62 1.98 -23.82 -9.28
N PHE A 63 1.31 -22.86 -8.65
CA PHE A 63 1.16 -21.51 -9.20
C PHE A 63 2.53 -20.82 -9.36
N TYR A 64 3.38 -20.93 -8.34
CA TYR A 64 4.75 -20.41 -8.40
C TYR A 64 5.53 -21.01 -9.56
N GLN A 65 5.45 -22.35 -9.74
CA GLN A 65 6.09 -23.04 -10.84
C GLN A 65 5.58 -22.56 -12.20
N LEU A 66 4.26 -22.37 -12.33
CA LEU A 66 3.65 -21.86 -13.54
C LEU A 66 4.18 -20.48 -13.90
N VAL A 67 4.12 -19.55 -12.97
CA VAL A 67 4.54 -18.15 -13.21
C VAL A 67 6.03 -18.07 -13.55
N THR A 68 6.87 -18.81 -12.84
CA THR A 68 8.32 -18.83 -13.10
C THR A 68 8.70 -19.52 -14.41
N SER A 69 7.86 -20.43 -14.91
CA SER A 69 8.08 -21.09 -16.21
C SER A 69 7.65 -20.24 -17.39
N LEU A 70 6.65 -19.36 -17.20
CA LEU A 70 6.11 -18.52 -18.27
C LEU A 70 6.98 -17.30 -18.59
N ILE A 71 7.54 -16.67 -17.56
CA ILE A 71 8.26 -15.42 -17.71
C ILE A 71 9.56 -15.46 -16.92
N ARG A 72 10.65 -15.06 -17.56
CA ARG A 72 11.91 -14.85 -16.84
C ARG A 72 11.75 -13.62 -15.94
N LYS A 73 12.22 -13.74 -14.71
CA LYS A 73 12.13 -12.67 -13.72
C LYS A 73 12.71 -11.35 -14.22
N GLU A 74 13.81 -11.39 -14.92
CA GLU A 74 14.50 -10.23 -15.48
C GLU A 74 13.65 -9.53 -16.54
N GLU A 75 13.05 -10.29 -17.46
CA GLU A 75 12.17 -9.75 -18.50
C GLU A 75 10.88 -9.14 -17.89
N ALA A 76 10.33 -9.81 -16.87
CA ALA A 76 9.16 -9.32 -16.15
C ALA A 76 9.46 -7.98 -15.48
N ASN A 77 10.61 -7.85 -14.80
CA ASN A 77 11.01 -6.62 -14.14
C ASN A 77 11.17 -5.46 -15.14
N ILE A 78 11.75 -5.70 -16.31
CA ILE A 78 11.90 -4.70 -17.36
C ILE A 78 10.53 -4.20 -17.84
N LYS A 79 9.58 -5.12 -18.06
CA LYS A 79 8.22 -4.77 -18.50
C LYS A 79 7.48 -3.98 -17.41
N ILE A 80 7.63 -4.38 -16.14
CA ILE A 80 7.01 -3.69 -15.00
C ILE A 80 7.53 -2.25 -14.92
N LEU A 81 8.84 -2.05 -15.03
CA LEU A 81 9.45 -0.72 -14.98
C LEU A 81 8.97 0.16 -16.14
N LYS A 82 8.83 -0.39 -17.34
CA LYS A 82 8.28 0.36 -18.50
C LYS A 82 6.84 0.79 -18.27
N ILE A 83 6.02 -0.06 -17.67
CA ILE A 83 4.62 0.27 -17.35
C ILE A 83 4.57 1.40 -16.33
N ILE A 84 5.40 1.36 -15.30
CA ILE A 84 5.48 2.39 -14.27
C ILE A 84 5.93 3.72 -14.88
N GLU A 85 6.94 3.72 -15.74
CA GLU A 85 7.42 4.92 -16.45
C GLU A 85 6.32 5.56 -17.29
N ARG A 86 5.56 4.77 -18.05
CA ARG A 86 4.44 5.27 -18.85
C ARG A 86 3.36 5.89 -17.99
N ARG A 87 3.09 5.30 -16.83
CA ARG A 87 2.11 5.84 -15.88
C ARG A 87 2.56 7.19 -15.35
N GLU A 88 3.83 7.35 -14.98
CA GLU A 88 4.39 8.60 -14.49
C GLU A 88 4.37 9.68 -15.56
N GLU A 89 4.73 9.36 -16.81
CA GLU A 89 4.66 10.28 -17.96
C GLU A 89 3.23 10.74 -18.18
N THR A 90 2.26 9.85 -18.11
CA THR A 90 0.84 10.17 -18.28
C THR A 90 0.34 11.09 -17.17
N GLU A 91 0.75 10.85 -15.92
CA GLU A 91 0.40 11.69 -14.79
C GLU A 91 0.99 13.10 -14.93
N VAL A 92 2.24 13.21 -15.37
CA VAL A 92 2.90 14.50 -15.63
C VAL A 92 2.18 15.26 -16.74
N GLU A 93 1.84 14.63 -17.86
CA GLU A 93 1.10 15.24 -18.97
C GLU A 93 -0.28 15.74 -18.52
N ASN A 94 -1.00 14.96 -17.72
CA ASN A 94 -2.29 15.34 -17.19
C ASN A 94 -2.20 16.54 -16.25
N THR A 95 -1.16 16.58 -15.39
CA THR A 95 -0.90 17.70 -14.49
C THR A 95 -0.60 18.98 -15.28
N GLU A 96 0.23 18.90 -16.30
CA GLU A 96 0.56 20.03 -17.18
C GLU A 96 -0.69 20.55 -17.92
N LYS A 97 -1.54 19.67 -18.39
CA LYS A 97 -2.81 20.05 -19.04
C LYS A 97 -3.77 20.74 -18.07
N GLU A 98 -3.86 20.25 -16.83
CA GLU A 98 -4.69 20.88 -15.80
C GLU A 98 -4.18 22.28 -15.45
N ASP A 99 -2.87 22.47 -15.35
CA ASP A 99 -2.25 23.77 -15.10
C ASP A 99 -2.51 24.74 -16.25
N GLU A 100 -2.40 24.31 -17.52
CA GLU A 100 -2.70 25.10 -18.71
C GLU A 100 -4.18 25.51 -18.76
N GLU A 101 -5.10 24.62 -18.44
CA GLU A 101 -6.53 24.91 -18.38
C GLU A 101 -6.86 25.94 -17.28
N THR A 102 -6.19 25.84 -16.13
CA THR A 102 -6.36 26.79 -15.03
C THR A 102 -5.86 28.19 -15.41
N GLU A 103 -4.75 28.30 -16.14
CA GLU A 103 -4.21 29.57 -16.65
C GLU A 103 -5.13 30.23 -17.67
N ILE A 104 -5.82 29.45 -18.50
CA ILE A 104 -6.74 29.94 -19.53
C ILE A 104 -8.01 30.53 -18.92
N GLU A 105 -8.47 30.05 -17.76
CA GLU A 105 -9.66 30.55 -17.05
C GLU A 105 -9.46 31.92 -16.36
N GLU A 106 -8.24 32.36 -16.17
CA GLU A 106 -7.94 33.70 -15.69
C GLU A 106 -8.08 34.73 -16.84
#